data_76f55e9f134830dfbc39f6f693efeab3
#
_entry.id   76f55e9f134830dfbc39f6f693efeab3
#
_cell.length_a   1.000
_cell.length_b   1.000
_cell.length_c   1.000
_cell.angle_alpha   90.00
_cell.angle_beta   90.00
_cell.angle_gamma   90.00
#
_symmetry.space_group_name_H-M   'P 1'
#
loop_
_entity.id
_entity.type
_entity.pdbx_description
1 polymer ?
#
loop_
_entity_poly.entity_id
_entity_poly.type
_entity_poly.pdbx_seq_one_letter_code
_entity_poly.pdbx_strand_id
1 'polypeptide(L)'
;MRHVSCLVLFLLLFLPAAAHAQATPPDTPAGRTFSAWLAAFNSGDQSQLDAYYHKYDHGKSASDIMPFRKQTGGFDLLQIIKSEPLHLEVLIKERLSDTRALAKFDVKDASGQVVESTLRALPPGASVSQLNFTLDAATRTQVINTALAELNEFYVSPGVATQMSDAIRARQKRGEYDSITDGDAFAMKLTGDLRDVSHDKHLRVDFSPVPLPKEMSAPDPQAEAEYRKQMARANCGFDKLEMLPGNIGYVKFDFFADPAVCAPTVIAAMNFLANSDAVIFDLRENGGGDPEMVTFLCSYLFDQPTHLNDLWTRKGNSTQQFWTLPYVSGKRLATQPAYVLTSHRTFSGGEEFTYDLQQQKRATIVGEVTGGGAHPVAGHRINDHFEIGVPFATAINPISHISWEGTGVTPDVKVPAAAALSTAQSLATKRVPVKSPTSQS
;
A
#
# COMPACT_ATOMS: atom_id res chain seq x y z
N MET A 1 73.82 -35.25 14.55
CA MET A 1 72.53 -34.80 14.99
C MET A 1 71.65 -34.69 13.76
N ARG A 2 70.67 -35.57 13.58
CA ARG A 2 69.84 -35.69 12.42
C ARG A 2 68.58 -34.88 12.64
N HIS A 3 68.30 -33.86 11.79
CA HIS A 3 67.05 -33.13 11.76
C HIS A 3 66.02 -33.95 10.97
N VAL A 4 64.93 -34.35 11.62
CA VAL A 4 63.75 -34.93 10.98
C VAL A 4 62.75 -33.78 10.73
N SER A 5 62.56 -33.41 9.43
CA SER A 5 61.52 -32.49 9.01
C SER A 5 60.19 -33.25 8.87
N CYS A 6 59.24 -32.89 9.71
CA CYS A 6 57.86 -33.40 9.65
C CYS A 6 57.06 -32.55 8.65
N LEU A 7 56.72 -33.16 7.49
CA LEU A 7 55.88 -32.53 6.46
C LEU A 7 54.41 -32.76 6.85
N VAL A 8 53.70 -31.69 7.27
CA VAL A 8 52.26 -31.74 7.53
C VAL A 8 51.54 -31.48 6.24
N LEU A 9 50.92 -32.50 5.71
CA LEU A 9 50.06 -32.43 4.52
C LEU A 9 48.66 -31.91 4.92
N PHE A 10 48.34 -30.65 4.60
CA PHE A 10 46.99 -30.12 4.75
C PHE A 10 46.10 -30.66 3.62
N LEU A 11 45.24 -31.59 3.95
CA LEU A 11 44.16 -32.09 3.09
C LEU A 11 43.00 -31.06 3.10
N LEU A 12 42.92 -30.20 2.08
CA LEU A 12 41.81 -29.34 1.85
C LEU A 12 40.58 -30.19 1.38
N LEU A 13 39.69 -30.50 2.30
CA LEU A 13 38.39 -31.06 2.00
C LEU A 13 37.53 -29.97 1.30
N PHE A 14 37.48 -30.03 -0.03
CA PHE A 14 36.44 -29.33 -0.79
C PHE A 14 35.11 -30.01 -0.51
N LEU A 15 34.29 -29.41 0.38
CA LEU A 15 32.86 -29.73 0.46
C LEU A 15 32.22 -29.15 -0.82
N PRO A 16 31.55 -29.97 -1.62
CA PRO A 16 30.78 -29.44 -2.74
C PRO A 16 29.66 -28.56 -2.17
N ALA A 17 29.63 -27.28 -2.53
CA ALA A 17 28.47 -26.44 -2.33
C ALA A 17 27.28 -27.15 -3.01
N ALA A 18 26.31 -27.60 -2.22
CA ALA A 18 25.08 -28.15 -2.74
C ALA A 18 24.41 -27.04 -3.55
N ALA A 19 24.54 -27.13 -4.87
CA ALA A 19 23.74 -26.33 -5.79
C ALA A 19 22.27 -26.70 -5.52
N HIS A 20 21.53 -25.82 -4.87
CA HIS A 20 20.09 -25.99 -4.75
C HIS A 20 19.54 -25.95 -6.15
N ALA A 21 19.09 -27.07 -6.65
CA ALA A 21 18.37 -27.15 -7.93
C ALA A 21 17.18 -26.18 -7.82
N GLN A 22 17.14 -25.19 -8.71
CA GLN A 22 16.06 -24.21 -8.74
C GLN A 22 14.76 -24.99 -9.06
N ALA A 23 13.73 -24.83 -8.23
CA ALA A 23 12.48 -25.52 -8.45
C ALA A 23 11.90 -25.11 -9.81
N THR A 24 11.42 -26.10 -10.57
CA THR A 24 10.83 -25.87 -11.90
C THR A 24 9.32 -26.01 -11.78
N PRO A 25 8.53 -25.03 -12.25
CA PRO A 25 7.07 -25.18 -12.25
C PRO A 25 6.63 -26.42 -13.02
N PRO A 26 5.60 -27.15 -12.53
CA PRO A 26 5.11 -28.35 -13.17
C PRO A 26 4.43 -28.05 -14.51
N ASP A 27 4.45 -29.01 -15.44
CA ASP A 27 3.75 -28.90 -16.74
C ASP A 27 2.25 -29.19 -16.60
N THR A 28 1.58 -28.41 -15.75
CA THR A 28 0.13 -28.37 -15.58
C THR A 28 -0.42 -27.05 -16.13
N PRO A 29 -1.72 -26.92 -16.40
CA PRO A 29 -2.32 -25.63 -16.78
C PRO A 29 -1.97 -24.51 -15.79
N ALA A 30 -2.11 -24.74 -14.48
CA ALA A 30 -1.75 -23.76 -13.44
C ALA A 30 -0.24 -23.48 -13.43
N GLY A 31 0.61 -24.52 -13.59
CA GLY A 31 2.07 -24.35 -13.62
C GLY A 31 2.55 -23.59 -14.84
N ARG A 32 1.97 -23.80 -16.02
CA ARG A 32 2.29 -23.03 -17.23
C ARG A 32 1.86 -21.57 -17.10
N THR A 33 0.67 -21.32 -16.53
CA THR A 33 0.17 -19.94 -16.29
C THR A 33 1.06 -19.20 -15.28
N PHE A 34 1.44 -19.84 -14.18
CA PHE A 34 2.41 -19.27 -13.23
C PHE A 34 3.77 -18.99 -13.90
N SER A 35 4.29 -19.93 -14.71
CA SER A 35 5.56 -19.74 -15.42
C SER A 35 5.52 -18.54 -16.37
N ALA A 36 4.41 -18.36 -17.08
CA ALA A 36 4.19 -17.23 -17.96
C ALA A 36 4.13 -15.92 -17.19
N TRP A 37 3.41 -15.91 -16.06
CA TRP A 37 3.36 -14.75 -15.16
C TRP A 37 4.74 -14.39 -14.60
N LEU A 38 5.46 -15.38 -14.08
CA LEU A 38 6.78 -15.16 -13.47
C LEU A 38 7.78 -14.63 -14.50
N ALA A 39 7.75 -15.13 -15.73
CA ALA A 39 8.59 -14.65 -16.81
C ALA A 39 8.25 -13.20 -17.18
N ALA A 40 6.97 -12.89 -17.40
CA ALA A 40 6.50 -11.54 -17.74
C ALA A 40 6.79 -10.55 -16.61
N PHE A 41 6.51 -10.91 -15.37
CA PHE A 41 6.78 -10.07 -14.21
C PHE A 41 8.28 -9.82 -14.02
N ASN A 42 9.11 -10.87 -14.14
CA ASN A 42 10.56 -10.75 -13.97
C ASN A 42 11.25 -9.98 -15.11
N SER A 43 10.67 -9.90 -16.30
CA SER A 43 11.22 -9.10 -17.41
C SER A 43 11.30 -7.61 -17.06
N GLY A 44 10.39 -7.10 -16.21
CA GLY A 44 10.26 -5.67 -15.93
C GLY A 44 9.70 -4.87 -17.11
N ASP A 45 9.26 -5.54 -18.17
CA ASP A 45 8.68 -4.93 -19.37
C ASP A 45 7.17 -4.91 -19.27
N GLN A 46 6.60 -3.70 -19.25
CA GLN A 46 5.16 -3.50 -19.14
C GLN A 46 4.40 -4.20 -20.27
N SER A 47 4.93 -4.20 -21.49
CA SER A 47 4.24 -4.80 -22.64
C SER A 47 4.13 -6.33 -22.54
N GLN A 48 5.14 -6.99 -21.97
CA GLN A 48 5.09 -8.44 -21.71
C GLN A 48 4.08 -8.78 -20.62
N LEU A 49 3.98 -7.94 -19.59
CA LEU A 49 3.03 -8.11 -18.52
C LEU A 49 1.59 -7.82 -18.99
N ASP A 50 1.38 -6.82 -19.83
CA ASP A 50 0.08 -6.56 -20.49
C ASP A 50 -0.34 -7.74 -21.38
N ALA A 51 0.60 -8.31 -22.15
CA ALA A 51 0.33 -9.50 -22.95
C ALA A 51 -0.07 -10.73 -22.11
N TYR A 52 0.57 -10.92 -20.94
CA TYR A 52 0.17 -11.93 -19.98
C TYR A 52 -1.25 -11.70 -19.47
N TYR A 53 -1.58 -10.51 -18.98
CA TYR A 53 -2.90 -10.20 -18.44
C TYR A 53 -3.99 -10.33 -19.50
N HIS A 54 -3.74 -9.83 -20.71
CA HIS A 54 -4.66 -9.98 -21.82
C HIS A 54 -4.96 -11.45 -22.16
N LYS A 55 -3.98 -12.33 -21.97
CA LYS A 55 -4.15 -13.77 -22.31
C LYS A 55 -4.75 -14.58 -21.17
N TYR A 56 -4.36 -14.32 -19.92
CA TYR A 56 -4.62 -15.23 -18.81
C TYR A 56 -5.43 -14.60 -17.67
N ASP A 57 -5.40 -13.28 -17.46
CA ASP A 57 -6.02 -12.61 -16.30
C ASP A 57 -6.60 -11.24 -16.69
N HIS A 58 -7.72 -11.25 -17.40
CA HIS A 58 -8.34 -10.06 -18.00
C HIS A 58 -8.80 -8.98 -17.00
N GLY A 59 -8.77 -9.26 -15.69
CA GLY A 59 -9.18 -8.32 -14.64
C GLY A 59 -8.07 -7.39 -14.15
N LYS A 60 -6.83 -7.56 -14.65
CA LYS A 60 -5.66 -6.82 -14.19
C LYS A 60 -4.99 -6.03 -15.31
N SER A 61 -4.28 -4.97 -14.93
CA SER A 61 -3.49 -4.12 -15.82
C SER A 61 -2.02 -4.12 -15.38
N ALA A 62 -1.10 -4.17 -16.36
CA ALA A 62 0.32 -4.08 -16.05
C ALA A 62 0.67 -2.75 -15.39
N SER A 63 0.03 -1.64 -15.78
CA SER A 63 0.29 -0.32 -15.19
C SER A 63 0.12 -0.31 -13.66
N ASP A 64 -0.84 -1.07 -13.15
CA ASP A 64 -1.15 -1.13 -11.71
C ASP A 64 -0.14 -1.98 -10.93
N ILE A 65 0.55 -2.88 -11.62
CA ILE A 65 1.49 -3.84 -11.05
C ILE A 65 2.96 -3.40 -11.21
N MET A 66 3.27 -2.55 -12.16
CA MET A 66 4.65 -2.09 -12.40
C MET A 66 5.32 -1.42 -11.20
N PRO A 67 4.64 -0.61 -10.35
CA PRO A 67 5.22 -0.10 -9.11
C PRO A 67 5.68 -1.23 -8.18
N PHE A 68 4.84 -2.24 -7.97
CA PHE A 68 5.17 -3.43 -7.17
C PHE A 68 6.33 -4.25 -7.80
N ARG A 69 6.35 -4.39 -9.14
CA ARG A 69 7.48 -5.00 -9.83
C ARG A 69 8.80 -4.26 -9.58
N LYS A 70 8.79 -2.94 -9.59
CA LYS A 70 9.96 -2.10 -9.31
C LYS A 70 10.43 -2.29 -7.85
N GLN A 71 9.49 -2.35 -6.91
CA GLN A 71 9.77 -2.54 -5.49
C GLN A 71 10.41 -3.90 -5.19
N THR A 72 9.87 -4.98 -5.74
CA THR A 72 10.33 -6.36 -5.47
C THR A 72 11.54 -6.78 -6.29
N GLY A 73 11.78 -6.13 -7.44
CA GLY A 73 12.81 -6.52 -8.41
C GLY A 73 12.51 -7.83 -9.14
N GLY A 74 11.30 -8.38 -8.96
CA GLY A 74 10.91 -9.71 -9.44
C GLY A 74 11.02 -10.77 -8.37
N PHE A 75 10.78 -12.02 -8.76
CA PHE A 75 10.75 -13.17 -7.85
C PHE A 75 11.59 -14.32 -8.34
N ASP A 76 12.18 -15.05 -7.40
CA ASP A 76 12.78 -16.35 -7.62
C ASP A 76 11.90 -17.44 -7.01
N LEU A 77 11.62 -18.51 -7.78
CA LEU A 77 10.89 -19.67 -7.28
C LEU A 77 11.78 -20.47 -6.34
N LEU A 78 11.35 -20.65 -5.10
CA LEU A 78 12.08 -21.42 -4.10
C LEU A 78 11.59 -22.86 -4.01
N GLN A 79 10.26 -23.05 -3.94
CA GLN A 79 9.65 -24.36 -3.70
C GLN A 79 8.24 -24.42 -4.25
N ILE A 80 7.83 -25.63 -4.69
CA ILE A 80 6.44 -25.96 -4.98
C ILE A 80 5.84 -26.52 -3.70
N ILE A 81 4.76 -25.89 -3.20
CA ILE A 81 4.08 -26.30 -1.97
C ILE A 81 2.97 -27.30 -2.31
N LYS A 82 2.15 -26.94 -3.30
CA LYS A 82 1.05 -27.79 -3.78
C LYS A 82 0.95 -27.67 -5.29
N SER A 83 0.68 -28.81 -5.96
CA SER A 83 0.48 -28.83 -7.41
C SER A 83 -0.62 -29.82 -7.78
N GLU A 84 -1.68 -29.28 -8.36
CA GLU A 84 -2.79 -29.99 -8.97
C GLU A 84 -2.97 -29.46 -10.41
N PRO A 85 -3.70 -30.11 -11.30
CA PRO A 85 -3.83 -29.68 -12.69
C PRO A 85 -4.25 -28.20 -12.84
N LEU A 86 -5.21 -27.74 -12.03
CA LEU A 86 -5.81 -26.41 -12.10
C LEU A 86 -5.44 -25.51 -10.90
N HIS A 87 -4.64 -26.01 -9.96
CA HIS A 87 -4.23 -25.31 -8.75
C HIS A 87 -2.72 -25.43 -8.52
N LEU A 88 -2.07 -24.31 -8.21
CA LEU A 88 -0.65 -24.29 -7.88
C LEU A 88 -0.41 -23.36 -6.70
N GLU A 89 0.32 -23.84 -5.69
CA GLU A 89 0.89 -23.02 -4.63
C GLU A 89 2.42 -23.13 -4.63
N VAL A 90 3.10 -22.01 -4.59
CA VAL A 90 4.56 -21.94 -4.62
C VAL A 90 5.10 -20.95 -3.62
N LEU A 91 6.25 -21.26 -3.05
CA LEU A 91 7.05 -20.32 -2.28
C LEU A 91 8.00 -19.60 -3.22
N ILE A 92 7.93 -18.29 -3.22
CA ILE A 92 8.81 -17.42 -4.00
C ILE A 92 9.53 -16.43 -3.07
N LYS A 93 10.60 -15.83 -3.57
CA LYS A 93 11.39 -14.82 -2.85
C LYS A 93 11.58 -13.59 -3.73
N GLU A 94 11.45 -12.41 -3.16
CA GLU A 94 11.81 -11.16 -3.83
C GLU A 94 13.29 -11.09 -4.16
N ARG A 95 13.63 -10.55 -5.33
CA ARG A 95 15.02 -10.40 -5.74
C ARG A 95 15.74 -9.25 -5.05
N LEU A 96 15.00 -8.21 -4.66
CA LEU A 96 15.57 -7.03 -3.98
C LEU A 96 15.50 -7.11 -2.45
N SER A 97 14.85 -8.13 -1.87
CA SER A 97 14.76 -8.31 -0.44
C SER A 97 14.86 -9.79 -0.04
N ASP A 98 14.87 -10.05 1.27
CA ASP A 98 14.76 -11.41 1.80
C ASP A 98 13.29 -11.83 2.04
N THR A 99 12.34 -11.00 1.64
CA THR A 99 10.91 -11.28 1.74
C THR A 99 10.56 -12.51 0.92
N ARG A 100 9.98 -13.50 1.58
CA ARG A 100 9.38 -14.67 0.94
C ARG A 100 7.87 -14.46 0.84
N ALA A 101 7.28 -15.03 -0.19
CA ALA A 101 5.85 -14.96 -0.39
C ALA A 101 5.29 -16.31 -0.84
N LEU A 102 4.07 -16.60 -0.42
CA LEU A 102 3.24 -17.67 -0.98
C LEU A 102 2.49 -17.09 -2.18
N ALA A 103 2.69 -17.69 -3.35
CA ALA A 103 1.91 -17.39 -4.55
C ALA A 103 0.96 -18.54 -4.82
N LYS A 104 -0.31 -18.25 -5.06
CA LYS A 104 -1.37 -19.20 -5.39
C LYS A 104 -1.97 -18.84 -6.75
N PHE A 105 -2.19 -19.84 -7.59
CA PHE A 105 -2.79 -19.70 -8.91
C PHE A 105 -3.86 -20.76 -9.11
N ASP A 106 -5.10 -20.34 -9.24
CA ASP A 106 -6.24 -21.15 -9.63
C ASP A 106 -6.65 -20.78 -11.06
N VAL A 107 -6.70 -21.78 -11.94
CA VAL A 107 -7.07 -21.58 -13.33
C VAL A 107 -8.36 -22.36 -13.66
N LYS A 108 -9.11 -21.84 -14.61
CA LYS A 108 -10.45 -22.35 -14.96
C LYS A 108 -10.38 -23.74 -15.59
N ASP A 109 -9.45 -23.95 -16.52
CA ASP A 109 -9.33 -25.14 -17.35
C ASP A 109 -7.93 -25.21 -18.01
N ALA A 110 -7.79 -26.06 -19.01
CA ALA A 110 -6.53 -26.25 -19.75
C ALA A 110 -6.02 -24.99 -20.50
N SER A 111 -6.87 -23.98 -20.72
CA SER A 111 -6.46 -22.70 -21.32
C SER A 111 -5.55 -21.88 -20.39
N GLY A 112 -5.58 -22.19 -19.09
CA GLY A 112 -4.83 -21.49 -18.08
C GLY A 112 -5.40 -20.12 -17.71
N GLN A 113 -6.65 -19.82 -18.09
CA GLN A 113 -7.32 -18.58 -17.68
C GLN A 113 -7.42 -18.54 -16.16
N VAL A 114 -6.88 -17.49 -15.55
CA VAL A 114 -6.87 -17.28 -14.10
C VAL A 114 -8.29 -17.04 -13.58
N VAL A 115 -8.66 -17.80 -12.58
CA VAL A 115 -9.88 -17.59 -11.77
C VAL A 115 -9.55 -16.78 -10.55
N GLU A 116 -8.44 -17.15 -9.90
CA GLU A 116 -7.91 -16.46 -8.72
C GLU A 116 -6.39 -16.53 -8.72
N SER A 117 -5.74 -15.43 -8.37
CA SER A 117 -4.31 -15.42 -8.07
C SER A 117 -4.04 -14.52 -6.86
N THR A 118 -3.32 -15.07 -5.90
CA THR A 118 -2.92 -14.35 -4.70
C THR A 118 -1.41 -14.35 -4.54
N LEU A 119 -0.88 -13.29 -3.96
CA LEU A 119 0.52 -13.16 -3.60
C LEU A 119 0.58 -12.58 -2.18
N ARG A 120 1.09 -13.38 -1.25
CA ARG A 120 1.11 -13.03 0.17
C ARG A 120 2.53 -13.12 0.74
N ALA A 121 3.03 -12.00 1.24
CA ALA A 121 4.29 -11.98 1.96
C ALA A 121 4.20 -12.83 3.25
N LEU A 122 5.25 -13.59 3.54
CA LEU A 122 5.36 -14.39 4.75
C LEU A 122 6.20 -13.63 5.79
N PRO A 123 5.84 -13.72 7.07
CA PRO A 123 6.66 -13.19 8.15
C PRO A 123 8.09 -13.75 8.10
N PRO A 124 9.09 -12.98 8.55
CA PRO A 124 10.45 -13.47 8.69
C PRO A 124 10.49 -14.75 9.53
N GLY A 125 11.22 -15.78 9.05
CA GLY A 125 11.35 -17.06 9.76
C GLY A 125 10.19 -18.04 9.57
N ALA A 126 9.09 -17.68 8.91
CA ALA A 126 7.98 -18.61 8.63
C ALA A 126 8.49 -19.87 7.91
N SER A 127 8.05 -21.06 8.34
CA SER A 127 8.39 -22.35 7.71
C SER A 127 7.26 -22.85 6.82
N VAL A 128 7.62 -23.64 5.81
CA VAL A 128 6.64 -24.26 4.90
C VAL A 128 5.66 -25.18 5.63
N SER A 129 6.11 -25.84 6.71
CA SER A 129 5.23 -26.70 7.51
C SER A 129 4.09 -25.95 8.22
N GLN A 130 4.21 -24.63 8.38
CA GLN A 130 3.16 -23.79 8.96
C GLN A 130 2.09 -23.36 7.93
N LEU A 131 2.29 -23.62 6.64
CA LEU A 131 1.37 -23.23 5.58
C LEU A 131 0.14 -24.17 5.44
N ASN A 132 0.11 -25.29 6.15
CA ASN A 132 -0.99 -26.26 6.11
C ASN A 132 -2.15 -25.84 7.02
N PHE A 133 -2.82 -24.75 6.66
CA PHE A 133 -4.04 -24.32 7.34
C PHE A 133 -5.28 -24.85 6.62
N THR A 134 -6.22 -25.38 7.37
CA THR A 134 -7.55 -25.78 6.85
C THR A 134 -8.61 -25.06 7.65
N LEU A 135 -9.47 -24.33 6.97
CA LEU A 135 -10.59 -23.62 7.58
C LEU A 135 -11.75 -24.58 7.86
N ASP A 136 -12.00 -24.88 9.13
CA ASP A 136 -13.15 -25.70 9.56
C ASP A 136 -14.38 -24.84 9.93
N ALA A 137 -15.50 -25.49 10.18
CA ALA A 137 -16.75 -24.81 10.52
C ALA A 137 -16.68 -24.05 11.85
N ALA A 138 -15.92 -24.56 12.82
CA ALA A 138 -15.76 -23.93 14.13
C ALA A 138 -14.96 -22.63 13.99
N THR A 139 -13.87 -22.67 13.23
CA THR A 139 -13.05 -21.50 12.94
C THR A 139 -13.81 -20.43 12.16
N ARG A 140 -14.60 -20.82 11.12
CA ARG A 140 -15.46 -19.86 10.40
C ARG A 140 -16.42 -19.16 11.35
N THR A 141 -17.07 -19.91 12.23
CA THR A 141 -18.00 -19.36 13.21
C THR A 141 -17.30 -18.41 14.21
N GLN A 142 -16.12 -18.81 14.69
CA GLN A 142 -15.30 -17.95 15.56
C GLN A 142 -14.92 -16.65 14.87
N VAL A 143 -14.40 -16.72 13.64
CA VAL A 143 -13.97 -15.53 12.88
C VAL A 143 -15.13 -14.56 12.70
N ILE A 144 -16.30 -15.05 12.25
CA ILE A 144 -17.50 -14.21 12.10
C ILE A 144 -17.88 -13.57 13.44
N ASN A 145 -17.97 -14.37 14.51
CA ASN A 145 -18.39 -13.87 15.81
C ASN A 145 -17.48 -12.77 16.34
N THR A 146 -16.17 -12.99 16.27
CA THR A 146 -15.19 -12.03 16.77
C THR A 146 -15.15 -10.78 15.89
N ALA A 147 -15.14 -10.94 14.55
CA ALA A 147 -15.18 -9.79 13.64
C ALA A 147 -16.38 -8.88 13.88
N LEU A 148 -17.57 -9.47 14.07
CA LEU A 148 -18.79 -8.70 14.36
C LEU A 148 -18.76 -8.05 15.75
N ALA A 149 -18.12 -8.68 16.74
CA ALA A 149 -17.92 -8.08 18.06
C ALA A 149 -17.02 -6.85 17.98
N GLU A 150 -15.87 -6.96 17.30
CA GLU A 150 -14.93 -5.85 17.08
C GLU A 150 -15.58 -4.70 16.32
N LEU A 151 -16.37 -4.99 15.27
CA LEU A 151 -17.11 -3.97 14.54
C LEU A 151 -18.14 -3.25 15.42
N ASN A 152 -18.91 -3.98 16.21
CA ASN A 152 -19.90 -3.36 17.12
C ASN A 152 -19.25 -2.50 18.19
N GLU A 153 -18.04 -2.87 18.65
CA GLU A 153 -17.34 -2.11 19.67
C GLU A 153 -16.62 -0.89 19.10
N PHE A 154 -15.93 -1.03 17.94
CA PHE A 154 -14.97 -0.03 17.48
C PHE A 154 -15.37 0.71 16.20
N TYR A 155 -16.17 0.12 15.31
CA TYR A 155 -16.47 0.74 14.02
C TYR A 155 -17.08 2.13 14.21
N VAL A 156 -16.60 3.10 13.43
CA VAL A 156 -16.92 4.53 13.56
C VAL A 156 -18.41 4.85 13.61
N SER A 157 -19.25 4.11 12.84
CA SER A 157 -20.72 4.28 12.82
C SER A 157 -21.44 3.09 13.46
N PRO A 158 -22.01 3.22 14.69
CA PRO A 158 -22.69 2.12 15.38
C PRO A 158 -23.87 1.55 14.60
N GLY A 159 -24.63 2.43 13.93
CA GLY A 159 -25.78 2.00 13.12
C GLY A 159 -25.39 1.12 11.95
N VAL A 160 -24.28 1.47 11.25
CA VAL A 160 -23.75 0.67 10.14
C VAL A 160 -23.14 -0.64 10.67
N ALA A 161 -22.48 -0.63 11.84
CA ALA A 161 -21.98 -1.85 12.47
C ALA A 161 -23.10 -2.86 12.76
N THR A 162 -24.25 -2.38 13.26
CA THR A 162 -25.44 -3.21 13.47
C THR A 162 -25.97 -3.78 12.15
N GLN A 163 -26.08 -2.95 11.10
CA GLN A 163 -26.54 -3.40 9.78
C GLN A 163 -25.60 -4.46 9.19
N MET A 164 -24.28 -4.27 9.30
CA MET A 164 -23.30 -5.28 8.90
C MET A 164 -23.47 -6.58 9.67
N SER A 165 -23.67 -6.50 11.00
CA SER A 165 -23.87 -7.68 11.84
C SER A 165 -25.11 -8.46 11.42
N ASP A 166 -26.23 -7.79 11.20
CA ASP A 166 -27.48 -8.41 10.76
C ASP A 166 -27.33 -9.07 9.38
N ALA A 167 -26.70 -8.40 8.43
CA ALA A 167 -26.47 -8.91 7.09
C ALA A 167 -25.58 -10.16 7.10
N ILE A 168 -24.45 -10.13 7.82
CA ILE A 168 -23.55 -11.28 7.93
C ILE A 168 -24.21 -12.46 8.63
N ARG A 169 -24.96 -12.23 9.71
CA ARG A 169 -25.73 -13.28 10.39
C ARG A 169 -26.79 -13.93 9.47
N ALA A 170 -27.49 -13.12 8.68
CA ALA A 170 -28.43 -13.62 7.69
C ALA A 170 -27.74 -14.50 6.63
N ARG A 171 -26.58 -14.10 6.09
CA ARG A 171 -25.78 -14.88 5.15
C ARG A 171 -25.30 -16.20 5.79
N GLN A 172 -24.78 -16.13 7.02
CA GLN A 172 -24.35 -17.31 7.78
C GLN A 172 -25.51 -18.31 7.97
N LYS A 173 -26.70 -17.82 8.33
CA LYS A 173 -27.89 -18.69 8.48
C LYS A 173 -28.32 -19.36 7.18
N ARG A 174 -28.04 -18.75 6.02
CA ARG A 174 -28.30 -19.36 4.70
C ARG A 174 -27.19 -20.32 4.24
N GLY A 175 -26.14 -20.52 5.06
CA GLY A 175 -25.03 -21.41 4.74
C GLY A 175 -24.06 -20.86 3.66
N GLU A 176 -24.06 -19.54 3.40
CA GLU A 176 -23.24 -18.95 2.31
C GLU A 176 -21.73 -19.11 2.54
N TYR A 177 -21.28 -19.40 3.75
CA TYR A 177 -19.89 -19.63 4.10
C TYR A 177 -19.50 -21.11 4.29
N ASP A 178 -20.47 -22.04 4.28
CA ASP A 178 -20.26 -23.41 4.76
C ASP A 178 -19.30 -24.23 3.88
N SER A 179 -19.32 -23.99 2.57
CA SER A 179 -18.47 -24.68 1.60
C SER A 179 -17.05 -24.11 1.49
N ILE A 180 -16.76 -22.96 2.13
CA ILE A 180 -15.46 -22.31 2.00
C ILE A 180 -14.48 -22.94 2.99
N THR A 181 -13.45 -23.59 2.47
CA THR A 181 -12.38 -24.26 3.25
C THR A 181 -11.03 -23.56 3.16
N ASP A 182 -10.91 -22.58 2.26
CA ASP A 182 -9.72 -21.77 2.06
C ASP A 182 -9.82 -20.48 2.88
N GLY A 183 -8.74 -20.14 3.60
CA GLY A 183 -8.72 -18.97 4.50
C GLY A 183 -8.73 -17.65 3.74
N ASP A 184 -8.04 -17.55 2.61
CA ASP A 184 -8.02 -16.35 1.77
C ASP A 184 -9.41 -16.10 1.15
N ALA A 185 -9.99 -17.13 0.53
CA ALA A 185 -11.32 -17.03 -0.07
C ALA A 185 -12.37 -16.61 0.97
N PHE A 186 -12.26 -17.12 2.21
CA PHE A 186 -13.17 -16.76 3.29
C PHE A 186 -12.98 -15.29 3.73
N ALA A 187 -11.74 -14.85 3.92
CA ALA A 187 -11.43 -13.48 4.28
C ALA A 187 -11.90 -12.48 3.21
N MET A 188 -11.67 -12.79 1.93
CA MET A 188 -12.15 -11.99 0.80
C MET A 188 -13.68 -11.92 0.74
N LYS A 189 -14.36 -13.07 0.90
CA LYS A 189 -15.83 -13.14 0.91
C LYS A 189 -16.40 -12.31 2.05
N LEU A 190 -15.89 -12.46 3.27
CA LEU A 190 -16.36 -11.73 4.43
C LEU A 190 -16.10 -10.22 4.29
N THR A 191 -14.93 -9.83 3.75
CA THR A 191 -14.61 -8.43 3.42
C THR A 191 -15.62 -7.86 2.43
N GLY A 192 -15.88 -8.57 1.33
CA GLY A 192 -16.84 -8.14 0.32
C GLY A 192 -18.23 -7.93 0.92
N ASP A 193 -18.72 -8.92 1.68
CA ASP A 193 -20.04 -8.87 2.30
C ASP A 193 -20.21 -7.73 3.33
N LEU A 194 -19.14 -7.39 4.06
CA LEU A 194 -19.11 -6.25 4.98
C LEU A 194 -19.10 -4.92 4.20
N ARG A 195 -18.33 -4.82 3.13
CA ARG A 195 -18.27 -3.63 2.27
C ARG A 195 -19.55 -3.40 1.46
N ASP A 196 -20.27 -4.45 1.09
CA ASP A 196 -21.58 -4.33 0.43
C ASP A 196 -22.58 -3.53 1.29
N VAL A 197 -22.43 -3.59 2.62
CA VAL A 197 -23.30 -2.89 3.57
C VAL A 197 -22.74 -1.53 3.97
N SER A 198 -21.43 -1.49 4.28
CA SER A 198 -20.80 -0.29 4.82
C SER A 198 -20.37 0.70 3.74
N HIS A 199 -20.09 0.23 2.53
CA HIS A 199 -19.41 0.95 1.45
C HIS A 199 -18.05 1.51 1.83
N ASP A 200 -17.50 1.10 2.97
CA ASP A 200 -16.22 1.55 3.51
C ASP A 200 -15.07 0.71 2.94
N LYS A 201 -14.24 1.34 2.11
CA LYS A 201 -13.13 0.69 1.41
C LYS A 201 -11.96 0.33 2.33
N HIS A 202 -11.87 0.94 3.51
CA HIS A 202 -10.85 0.62 4.49
C HIS A 202 -11.14 -0.67 5.28
N LEU A 203 -12.42 -1.05 5.39
CA LEU A 203 -12.81 -2.26 6.11
C LEU A 203 -12.31 -3.52 5.40
N ARG A 204 -11.60 -4.39 6.12
CA ARG A 204 -11.09 -5.65 5.57
C ARG A 204 -10.93 -6.71 6.64
N VAL A 205 -11.05 -7.95 6.24
CA VAL A 205 -10.64 -9.13 7.00
C VAL A 205 -9.44 -9.72 6.28
N ASP A 206 -8.36 -9.95 7.01
CA ASP A 206 -7.12 -10.50 6.49
C ASP A 206 -6.88 -11.90 7.07
N PHE A 207 -6.34 -12.79 6.25
CA PHE A 207 -5.95 -14.14 6.64
C PHE A 207 -4.43 -14.29 6.54
N SER A 208 -3.83 -15.06 7.43
CA SER A 208 -2.43 -15.47 7.35
C SER A 208 -2.31 -16.99 7.42
N PRO A 209 -1.66 -17.65 6.45
CA PRO A 209 -1.44 -19.10 6.50
C PRO A 209 -0.50 -19.51 7.63
N VAL A 210 0.28 -18.58 8.17
CA VAL A 210 1.13 -18.77 9.34
C VAL A 210 0.54 -18.02 10.54
N PRO A 211 0.77 -18.49 11.77
CA PRO A 211 0.29 -17.77 12.93
C PRO A 211 0.77 -16.33 12.97
N LEU A 212 -0.18 -15.41 13.13
CA LEU A 212 0.09 -13.99 13.34
C LEU A 212 0.97 -13.81 14.58
N PRO A 213 1.90 -12.85 14.59
CA PRO A 213 2.63 -12.50 15.79
C PRO A 213 1.67 -12.23 16.96
N LYS A 214 2.00 -12.71 18.14
CA LYS A 214 1.27 -12.30 19.34
C LYS A 214 1.46 -10.80 19.50
N GLU A 215 0.41 -10.10 19.91
CA GLU A 215 0.52 -8.68 20.25
C GLU A 215 1.69 -8.51 21.24
N MET A 216 2.69 -7.75 20.81
CA MET A 216 3.82 -7.45 21.68
C MET A 216 3.48 -6.19 22.47
N SER A 217 3.59 -6.26 23.77
CA SER A 217 3.39 -5.13 24.68
C SER A 217 4.48 -4.03 24.54
N ALA A 218 5.46 -4.23 23.67
CA ALA A 218 6.53 -3.29 23.38
C ALA A 218 6.89 -3.34 21.88
N PRO A 219 7.38 -2.23 21.29
CA PRO A 219 7.88 -2.22 19.93
C PRO A 219 8.95 -3.31 19.72
N ASP A 220 8.83 -4.06 18.64
CA ASP A 220 9.84 -5.05 18.25
C ASP A 220 11.02 -4.34 17.55
N PRO A 221 12.22 -4.30 18.15
CA PRO A 221 13.37 -3.63 17.54
C PRO A 221 13.77 -4.24 16.19
N GLN A 222 13.47 -5.53 15.95
CA GLN A 222 13.75 -6.17 14.66
C GLN A 222 12.76 -5.74 13.60
N ALA A 223 11.46 -5.66 13.93
CA ALA A 223 10.43 -5.14 13.04
C ALA A 223 10.68 -3.67 12.68
N GLU A 224 11.09 -2.86 13.68
CA GLU A 224 11.46 -1.46 13.44
C GLU A 224 12.69 -1.33 12.52
N ALA A 225 13.72 -2.13 12.73
CA ALA A 225 14.91 -2.12 11.88
C ALA A 225 14.58 -2.56 10.44
N GLU A 226 13.73 -3.56 10.25
CA GLU A 226 13.30 -3.99 8.92
C GLU A 226 12.41 -2.93 8.24
N TYR A 227 11.50 -2.28 8.97
CA TYR A 227 10.73 -1.14 8.46
C TYR A 227 11.65 0.00 7.99
N ARG A 228 12.65 0.41 8.78
CA ARG A 228 13.65 1.41 8.38
C ARG A 228 14.38 1.02 7.10
N LYS A 229 14.76 -0.25 6.97
CA LYS A 229 15.43 -0.77 5.79
C LYS A 229 14.52 -0.76 4.56
N GLN A 230 13.25 -1.12 4.72
CA GLN A 230 12.25 -1.06 3.65
C GLN A 230 12.01 0.40 3.20
N MET A 231 11.84 1.33 4.15
CA MET A 231 11.68 2.74 3.84
C MET A 231 12.90 3.33 3.13
N ALA A 232 14.11 2.97 3.56
CA ALA A 232 15.33 3.39 2.87
C ALA A 232 15.37 2.90 1.41
N ARG A 233 14.98 1.65 1.15
CA ARG A 233 14.91 1.07 -0.21
C ARG A 233 13.83 1.71 -1.08
N ALA A 234 12.68 1.99 -0.50
CA ALA A 234 11.57 2.67 -1.16
C ALA A 234 11.77 4.18 -1.27
N ASN A 235 12.92 4.71 -0.81
CA ASN A 235 13.15 6.16 -0.70
C ASN A 235 11.96 6.87 -0.02
N CYS A 236 11.41 6.27 1.04
CA CYS A 236 10.25 6.77 1.77
C CYS A 236 9.02 7.06 0.88
N GLY A 237 8.84 6.31 -0.21
CA GLY A 237 7.76 6.49 -1.17
C GLY A 237 8.01 7.56 -2.24
N PHE A 238 9.11 8.30 -2.19
CA PHE A 238 9.44 9.32 -3.18
C PHE A 238 9.97 8.69 -4.47
N ASP A 239 9.18 8.79 -5.54
CA ASP A 239 9.51 8.24 -6.86
C ASP A 239 10.27 9.24 -7.73
N LYS A 240 9.87 10.53 -7.72
CA LYS A 240 10.47 11.55 -8.58
C LYS A 240 10.53 12.93 -7.92
N LEU A 241 11.66 13.61 -8.11
CA LEU A 241 11.89 14.99 -7.71
C LEU A 241 12.59 15.70 -8.87
N GLU A 242 12.02 16.81 -9.37
CA GLU A 242 12.49 17.46 -10.58
C GLU A 242 12.16 18.96 -10.60
N MET A 243 13.01 19.76 -11.22
CA MET A 243 12.70 21.13 -11.63
C MET A 243 12.23 21.11 -13.08
N LEU A 244 10.95 21.37 -13.29
CA LEU A 244 10.35 21.46 -14.63
C LEU A 244 10.59 22.84 -15.25
N PRO A 245 10.45 22.96 -16.60
CA PRO A 245 10.57 24.25 -17.29
C PRO A 245 9.70 25.33 -16.64
N GLY A 246 10.22 26.56 -16.53
CA GLY A 246 9.54 27.66 -15.85
C GLY A 246 9.78 27.69 -14.33
N ASN A 247 10.84 27.05 -13.85
CA ASN A 247 11.20 26.97 -12.42
C ASN A 247 10.07 26.38 -11.56
N ILE A 248 9.38 25.36 -12.09
CA ILE A 248 8.29 24.68 -11.40
C ILE A 248 8.86 23.44 -10.70
N GLY A 249 8.77 23.41 -9.38
CA GLY A 249 9.13 22.23 -8.59
C GLY A 249 8.10 21.13 -8.76
N TYR A 250 8.56 19.90 -8.99
CA TYR A 250 7.71 18.72 -9.11
C TYR A 250 8.19 17.62 -8.17
N VAL A 251 7.25 17.06 -7.42
CA VAL A 251 7.49 15.92 -6.56
C VAL A 251 6.38 14.90 -6.71
N LYS A 252 6.77 13.62 -6.91
CA LYS A 252 5.87 12.46 -6.94
C LYS A 252 6.25 11.50 -5.84
N PHE A 253 5.28 11.07 -5.05
CA PHE A 253 5.43 10.05 -4.03
C PHE A 253 4.13 9.27 -3.84
N ASP A 254 4.26 7.99 -3.45
CA ASP A 254 3.15 7.04 -3.52
C ASP A 254 2.49 6.78 -2.16
N PHE A 255 3.11 7.20 -1.06
CA PHE A 255 2.53 7.11 0.29
C PHE A 255 3.17 8.10 1.27
N PHE A 256 2.46 8.38 2.36
CA PHE A 256 2.94 9.17 3.49
C PHE A 256 3.52 8.21 4.54
N ALA A 257 4.84 8.09 4.58
CA ALA A 257 5.54 7.21 5.52
C ALA A 257 5.63 7.84 6.92
N ASP A 258 5.87 7.01 7.96
CA ASP A 258 6.12 7.47 9.33
C ASP A 258 7.19 8.57 9.39
N PRO A 259 6.88 9.77 9.91
CA PRO A 259 7.82 10.88 10.01
C PRO A 259 9.02 10.59 10.91
N ALA A 260 8.90 9.70 11.90
CA ALA A 260 10.02 9.29 12.76
C ALA A 260 11.16 8.64 11.95
N VAL A 261 10.84 8.06 10.80
CA VAL A 261 11.80 7.42 9.90
C VAL A 261 12.09 8.28 8.68
N CYS A 262 11.07 8.89 8.09
CA CYS A 262 11.12 9.45 6.74
C CYS A 262 11.14 10.98 6.67
N ALA A 263 11.06 11.71 7.80
CA ALA A 263 11.19 13.18 7.81
C ALA A 263 12.47 13.70 7.12
N PRO A 264 13.65 13.07 7.25
CA PRO A 264 14.84 13.51 6.54
C PRO A 264 14.70 13.54 5.02
N THR A 265 13.98 12.58 4.43
CA THR A 265 13.73 12.52 2.98
C THR A 265 12.80 13.65 2.55
N VAL A 266 11.73 13.92 3.31
CA VAL A 266 10.83 15.06 3.06
C VAL A 266 11.59 16.38 3.15
N ILE A 267 12.43 16.59 4.18
CA ILE A 267 13.26 17.79 4.34
C ILE A 267 14.16 17.99 3.12
N ALA A 268 14.81 16.93 2.65
CA ALA A 268 15.66 16.99 1.47
C ALA A 268 14.88 17.38 0.21
N ALA A 269 13.70 16.78 0.00
CA ALA A 269 12.82 17.11 -1.11
C ALA A 269 12.34 18.56 -1.06
N MET A 270 11.89 19.05 0.10
CA MET A 270 11.41 20.42 0.25
C MET A 270 12.53 21.45 0.12
N ASN A 271 13.75 21.15 0.58
CA ASN A 271 14.92 21.99 0.36
C ASN A 271 15.32 22.07 -1.12
N PHE A 272 15.20 20.98 -1.88
CA PHE A 272 15.40 20.98 -3.34
C PHE A 272 14.40 21.92 -4.04
N LEU A 273 13.14 21.93 -3.58
CA LEU A 273 12.06 22.74 -4.14
C LEU A 273 12.03 24.18 -3.61
N ALA A 274 12.86 24.54 -2.63
CA ALA A 274 12.80 25.78 -1.86
C ALA A 274 12.84 27.08 -2.69
N ASN A 275 13.39 27.04 -3.89
CA ASN A 275 13.54 28.20 -4.78
C ASN A 275 12.70 28.09 -6.06
N SER A 276 11.74 27.16 -6.11
CA SER A 276 10.77 27.08 -7.20
C SER A 276 9.78 28.26 -7.17
N ASP A 277 9.31 28.67 -8.34
CA ASP A 277 8.31 29.72 -8.48
C ASP A 277 6.87 29.16 -8.34
N ALA A 278 6.69 27.84 -8.49
CA ALA A 278 5.47 27.08 -8.21
C ALA A 278 5.84 25.65 -7.84
N VAL A 279 4.95 24.91 -7.19
CA VAL A 279 5.17 23.51 -6.82
C VAL A 279 4.00 22.62 -7.24
N ILE A 280 4.30 21.41 -7.73
CA ILE A 280 3.34 20.39 -8.12
C ILE A 280 3.60 19.14 -7.28
N PHE A 281 2.62 18.72 -6.50
CA PHE A 281 2.59 17.44 -5.78
C PHE A 281 1.80 16.43 -6.60
N ASP A 282 2.45 15.38 -7.06
CA ASP A 282 1.80 14.33 -7.85
C ASP A 282 1.39 13.17 -6.96
N LEU A 283 0.12 13.12 -6.62
CA LEU A 283 -0.49 12.11 -5.76
C LEU A 283 -1.40 11.14 -6.55
N ARG A 284 -1.27 11.08 -7.86
CA ARG A 284 -2.13 10.21 -8.70
C ARG A 284 -2.01 8.72 -8.36
N GLU A 285 -0.89 8.30 -7.80
CA GLU A 285 -0.64 6.92 -7.34
C GLU A 285 -0.56 6.81 -5.81
N ASN A 286 -0.86 7.88 -5.07
CA ASN A 286 -0.67 7.92 -3.63
C ASN A 286 -1.83 7.24 -2.90
N GLY A 287 -1.52 6.14 -2.19
CA GLY A 287 -2.47 5.35 -1.43
C GLY A 287 -2.74 5.84 0.00
N GLY A 288 -2.16 6.98 0.40
CA GLY A 288 -2.31 7.53 1.76
C GLY A 288 -1.16 7.23 2.69
N GLY A 289 -1.41 7.09 3.97
CA GLY A 289 -0.42 6.79 5.00
C GLY A 289 -0.61 7.60 6.27
N ASP A 290 0.49 7.98 6.91
CA ASP A 290 0.53 8.57 8.23
C ASP A 290 0.02 10.04 8.23
N PRO A 291 -0.99 10.41 9.04
CA PRO A 291 -1.52 11.77 9.12
C PRO A 291 -0.52 12.78 9.72
N GLU A 292 0.43 12.33 10.54
CA GLU A 292 1.49 13.20 11.03
C GLU A 292 2.46 13.60 9.92
N MET A 293 2.71 12.70 8.96
CA MET A 293 3.49 13.02 7.76
C MET A 293 2.71 13.96 6.82
N VAL A 294 1.40 13.80 6.69
CA VAL A 294 0.53 14.76 5.97
C VAL A 294 0.68 16.15 6.59
N THR A 295 0.50 16.25 7.91
CA THR A 295 0.68 17.47 8.68
C THR A 295 2.07 18.09 8.50
N PHE A 296 3.11 17.25 8.56
CA PHE A 296 4.49 17.69 8.38
C PHE A 296 4.73 18.30 7.00
N LEU A 297 4.27 17.64 5.94
CA LEU A 297 4.43 18.14 4.57
C LEU A 297 3.58 19.40 4.33
N CYS A 298 2.33 19.45 4.81
CA CYS A 298 1.50 20.65 4.79
C CYS A 298 2.18 21.84 5.45
N SER A 299 2.94 21.60 6.53
CA SER A 299 3.62 22.66 7.28
C SER A 299 4.62 23.47 6.45
N TYR A 300 5.11 22.93 5.34
CA TYR A 300 5.93 23.69 4.40
C TYR A 300 5.13 24.68 3.55
N LEU A 301 3.82 24.55 3.50
CA LEU A 301 2.96 25.33 2.60
C LEU A 301 2.24 26.49 3.30
N PHE A 302 2.43 26.67 4.60
CA PHE A 302 1.81 27.72 5.39
C PHE A 302 2.87 28.47 6.22
N ASP A 303 2.72 29.78 6.37
CA ASP A 303 3.57 30.64 7.21
C ASP A 303 2.97 30.95 8.59
N GLN A 304 1.69 30.62 8.77
CA GLN A 304 0.96 30.78 10.03
C GLN A 304 0.47 29.42 10.53
N PRO A 305 0.27 29.25 11.86
CA PRO A 305 -0.41 28.08 12.40
C PRO A 305 -1.77 27.89 11.74
N THR A 306 -1.99 26.76 11.12
CA THR A 306 -3.20 26.46 10.35
C THR A 306 -3.79 25.14 10.85
N HIS A 307 -5.08 25.14 11.19
CA HIS A 307 -5.84 23.95 11.55
C HIS A 307 -6.20 23.21 10.26
N LEU A 308 -5.66 22.01 10.11
CA LEU A 308 -5.79 21.22 8.88
C LEU A 308 -7.01 20.29 8.95
N ASN A 309 -7.05 19.43 9.97
CA ASN A 309 -8.01 18.35 10.09
C ASN A 309 -8.29 18.03 11.56
N ASP A 310 -9.47 17.49 11.84
CA ASP A 310 -9.85 16.86 13.08
C ASP A 310 -10.07 15.36 12.87
N LEU A 311 -9.60 14.53 13.78
CA LEU A 311 -9.86 13.11 13.80
C LEU A 311 -10.74 12.76 14.98
N TRP A 312 -12.03 12.54 14.71
CA TRP A 312 -12.97 12.12 15.74
C TRP A 312 -12.97 10.61 15.88
N THR A 313 -12.69 10.12 17.09
CA THR A 313 -12.72 8.70 17.47
C THR A 313 -13.98 8.39 18.25
N ARG A 314 -14.73 7.39 17.78
CA ARG A 314 -15.97 6.97 18.42
C ARG A 314 -15.75 6.49 19.85
N LYS A 315 -14.81 5.53 20.04
CA LYS A 315 -14.51 5.00 21.38
C LYS A 315 -13.82 6.09 22.20
N GLY A 316 -14.45 6.46 23.31
CA GLY A 316 -13.96 7.57 24.12
C GLY A 316 -14.48 8.94 23.70
N ASN A 317 -15.17 9.07 22.56
CA ASN A 317 -15.71 10.32 22.03
C ASN A 317 -14.67 11.46 22.09
N SER A 318 -13.51 11.21 21.50
CA SER A 318 -12.39 12.14 21.55
C SER A 318 -12.05 12.68 20.16
N THR A 319 -11.56 13.90 20.11
CA THR A 319 -11.09 14.55 18.86
C THR A 319 -9.64 14.91 19.02
N GLN A 320 -8.81 14.43 18.07
CA GLN A 320 -7.44 14.86 17.90
C GLN A 320 -7.40 15.90 16.79
N GLN A 321 -6.76 17.04 17.06
CA GLN A 321 -6.61 18.13 16.09
C GLN A 321 -5.24 18.06 15.43
N PHE A 322 -5.20 18.23 14.11
CA PHE A 322 -3.97 18.34 13.34
C PHE A 322 -3.74 19.79 12.90
N TRP A 323 -2.63 20.35 13.35
CA TRP A 323 -2.21 21.71 13.05
C TRP A 323 -0.85 21.71 12.39
N THR A 324 -0.62 22.65 11.47
CA THR A 324 0.72 22.85 10.92
C THR A 324 1.75 23.07 12.03
N LEU A 325 2.94 22.50 11.86
CA LEU A 325 4.02 22.61 12.82
C LEU A 325 4.55 24.05 12.90
N PRO A 326 4.89 24.53 14.10
CA PRO A 326 5.43 25.89 14.28
C PRO A 326 6.78 26.07 13.58
N TYR A 327 7.53 24.98 13.39
CA TYR A 327 8.84 24.98 12.74
C TYR A 327 8.97 23.81 11.77
N VAL A 328 9.63 24.07 10.64
CA VAL A 328 10.11 23.05 9.69
C VAL A 328 11.56 23.38 9.31
N SER A 329 12.34 22.35 8.99
CA SER A 329 13.73 22.54 8.57
C SER A 329 13.79 23.05 7.13
N GLY A 330 14.41 24.22 6.92
CA GLY A 330 14.50 24.85 5.60
C GLY A 330 13.44 25.91 5.34
N LYS A 331 13.30 26.28 4.07
CA LYS A 331 12.39 27.37 3.65
C LYS A 331 10.99 26.84 3.41
N ARG A 332 9.97 27.56 3.89
CA ARG A 332 8.56 27.31 3.55
C ARG A 332 8.25 27.82 2.15
N LEU A 333 7.32 27.16 1.48
CA LEU A 333 6.76 27.51 0.17
C LEU A 333 5.37 28.16 0.33
N ALA A 334 5.19 28.99 1.36
CA ALA A 334 3.89 29.52 1.78
C ALA A 334 3.21 30.41 0.72
N THR A 335 4.00 31.09 -0.12
CA THR A 335 3.50 32.06 -1.11
C THR A 335 3.49 31.54 -2.55
N GLN A 336 4.22 30.46 -2.84
CA GLN A 336 4.28 29.89 -4.17
C GLN A 336 2.96 29.23 -4.55
N PRO A 337 2.45 29.37 -5.78
CA PRO A 337 1.35 28.57 -6.27
C PRO A 337 1.62 27.08 -6.10
N ALA A 338 0.68 26.38 -5.49
CA ALA A 338 0.76 24.93 -5.31
C ALA A 338 -0.34 24.22 -6.08
N TYR A 339 -0.02 23.07 -6.64
CA TYR A 339 -0.92 22.22 -7.38
C TYR A 339 -0.82 20.79 -6.83
N VAL A 340 -1.95 20.11 -6.72
CA VAL A 340 -1.99 18.69 -6.36
C VAL A 340 -2.64 17.92 -7.50
N LEU A 341 -1.94 16.91 -8.02
CA LEU A 341 -2.47 16.03 -9.07
C LEU A 341 -3.13 14.81 -8.44
N THR A 342 -4.36 14.53 -8.85
CA THR A 342 -5.17 13.44 -8.30
C THR A 342 -5.67 12.46 -9.37
N SER A 343 -5.92 11.23 -8.94
CA SER A 343 -6.65 10.21 -9.69
C SER A 343 -7.62 9.47 -8.77
N HIS A 344 -8.41 8.54 -9.32
CA HIS A 344 -9.25 7.63 -8.54
C HIS A 344 -8.45 6.72 -7.59
N ARG A 345 -7.11 6.63 -7.74
CA ARG A 345 -6.19 5.89 -6.86
C ARG A 345 -5.65 6.73 -5.71
N THR A 346 -5.75 8.06 -5.79
CA THR A 346 -5.44 8.92 -4.64
C THR A 346 -6.38 8.58 -3.50
N PHE A 347 -5.84 8.15 -2.34
CA PHE A 347 -6.66 7.57 -1.27
C PHE A 347 -6.17 7.97 0.13
N SER A 348 -7.08 7.94 1.15
CA SER A 348 -6.75 8.08 2.57
C SER A 348 -5.92 9.34 2.88
N GLY A 349 -4.71 9.24 3.46
CA GLY A 349 -3.82 10.38 3.73
C GLY A 349 -3.47 11.21 2.49
N GLY A 350 -3.50 10.62 1.27
CA GLY A 350 -3.38 11.36 0.00
C GLY A 350 -4.57 12.27 -0.26
N GLU A 351 -5.76 11.82 0.14
CA GLU A 351 -6.98 12.63 0.08
C GLU A 351 -7.00 13.68 1.18
N GLU A 352 -6.53 13.35 2.40
CA GLU A 352 -6.37 14.31 3.50
C GLU A 352 -5.51 15.49 3.08
N PHE A 353 -4.29 15.24 2.57
CA PHE A 353 -3.41 16.28 2.05
C PHE A 353 -4.10 17.14 0.98
N THR A 354 -4.81 16.49 0.06
CA THR A 354 -5.52 17.15 -1.04
C THR A 354 -6.66 18.01 -0.53
N TYR A 355 -7.51 17.45 0.37
CA TYR A 355 -8.70 18.11 0.89
C TYR A 355 -8.35 19.28 1.80
N ASP A 356 -7.38 19.11 2.69
CA ASP A 356 -6.90 20.17 3.57
C ASP A 356 -6.39 21.37 2.77
N LEU A 357 -5.55 21.15 1.78
CA LEU A 357 -5.04 22.22 0.93
C LEU A 357 -6.13 22.86 0.06
N GLN A 358 -7.10 22.10 -0.38
CA GLN A 358 -8.24 22.61 -1.13
C GLN A 358 -9.12 23.51 -0.27
N GLN A 359 -9.53 23.04 0.91
CA GLN A 359 -10.41 23.81 1.82
C GLN A 359 -9.72 25.07 2.32
N GLN A 360 -8.42 25.02 2.59
CA GLN A 360 -7.59 26.19 2.91
C GLN A 360 -7.35 27.10 1.69
N LYS A 361 -7.79 26.76 0.49
CA LYS A 361 -7.51 27.47 -0.78
C LYS A 361 -6.02 27.64 -1.03
N ARG A 362 -5.22 26.70 -0.50
CA ARG A 362 -3.76 26.77 -0.56
C ARG A 362 -3.20 26.15 -1.83
N ALA A 363 -3.86 25.15 -2.38
CA ALA A 363 -3.49 24.50 -3.63
C ALA A 363 -4.67 24.45 -4.59
N THR A 364 -4.35 24.34 -5.89
CA THR A 364 -5.34 24.01 -6.95
C THR A 364 -5.25 22.52 -7.22
N ILE A 365 -6.36 21.82 -7.11
CA ILE A 365 -6.46 20.38 -7.34
C ILE A 365 -6.77 20.12 -8.81
N VAL A 366 -5.95 19.28 -9.46
CA VAL A 366 -6.02 19.01 -10.90
C VAL A 366 -6.04 17.50 -11.14
N GLY A 367 -7.07 17.00 -11.80
CA GLY A 367 -7.16 15.57 -12.12
C GLY A 367 -8.55 14.99 -12.04
N GLU A 368 -8.66 13.80 -11.45
CA GLU A 368 -9.89 13.06 -11.25
C GLU A 368 -10.36 13.13 -9.79
N VAL A 369 -11.62 12.75 -9.57
CA VAL A 369 -12.15 12.53 -8.22
C VAL A 369 -11.38 11.39 -7.57
N THR A 370 -11.03 11.57 -6.30
CA THR A 370 -10.23 10.59 -5.54
C THR A 370 -11.04 9.39 -5.03
N GLY A 371 -10.40 8.46 -4.34
CA GLY A 371 -10.99 7.17 -3.99
C GLY A 371 -12.09 7.18 -2.94
N GLY A 372 -12.16 8.19 -2.06
CA GLY A 372 -13.22 8.33 -1.05
C GLY A 372 -13.01 7.50 0.21
N GLY A 373 -11.85 7.62 0.86
CA GLY A 373 -11.56 6.97 2.14
C GLY A 373 -11.06 7.95 3.19
N ALA A 374 -11.86 8.21 4.22
CA ALA A 374 -11.55 9.17 5.29
C ALA A 374 -11.51 8.55 6.69
N HIS A 375 -11.58 7.23 6.77
CA HIS A 375 -11.63 6.52 8.05
C HIS A 375 -10.27 5.86 8.37
N PRO A 376 -9.55 6.28 9.40
CA PRO A 376 -8.40 5.53 9.91
C PRO A 376 -8.81 4.15 10.42
N VAL A 377 -7.89 3.18 10.24
CA VAL A 377 -8.12 1.78 10.55
C VAL A 377 -7.19 1.31 11.65
N ALA A 378 -7.73 0.55 12.60
CA ALA A 378 -6.95 -0.23 13.55
C ALA A 378 -7.09 -1.72 13.23
N GLY A 379 -5.98 -2.46 13.29
CA GLY A 379 -5.98 -3.92 13.20
C GLY A 379 -6.44 -4.55 14.52
N HIS A 380 -7.37 -5.49 14.44
CA HIS A 380 -7.86 -6.27 15.58
C HIS A 380 -7.66 -7.75 15.31
N ARG A 381 -6.84 -8.39 16.14
CA ARG A 381 -6.59 -9.82 16.01
C ARG A 381 -7.84 -10.62 16.35
N ILE A 382 -8.27 -11.47 15.43
CA ILE A 382 -9.41 -12.38 15.65
C ILE A 382 -8.93 -13.70 16.27
N ASN A 383 -7.90 -14.28 15.70
CA ASN A 383 -7.25 -15.50 16.19
C ASN A 383 -5.81 -15.59 15.66
N ASP A 384 -5.21 -16.78 15.69
CA ASP A 384 -3.83 -16.97 15.21
C ASP A 384 -3.67 -16.73 13.70
N HIS A 385 -4.72 -16.78 12.91
CA HIS A 385 -4.68 -16.72 11.45
C HIS A 385 -5.49 -15.59 10.84
N PHE A 386 -6.38 -14.94 11.60
CA PHE A 386 -7.24 -13.89 11.09
C PHE A 386 -7.13 -12.61 11.90
N GLU A 387 -7.18 -11.49 11.20
CA GLU A 387 -7.38 -10.16 11.78
C GLU A 387 -8.43 -9.39 10.99
N ILE A 388 -8.98 -8.34 11.60
CA ILE A 388 -9.88 -7.40 10.94
C ILE A 388 -9.35 -5.98 11.08
N GLY A 389 -9.24 -5.26 9.98
CA GLY A 389 -9.02 -3.82 9.98
C GLY A 389 -10.35 -3.11 10.19
N VAL A 390 -10.51 -2.48 11.36
CA VAL A 390 -11.75 -1.78 11.75
C VAL A 390 -11.55 -0.28 11.62
N PRO A 391 -12.30 0.40 10.74
CA PRO A 391 -12.41 1.86 10.73
C PRO A 391 -12.98 2.38 12.04
N PHE A 392 -12.16 3.06 12.85
CA PHE A 392 -12.52 3.44 14.23
C PHE A 392 -12.76 4.93 14.43
N ALA A 393 -12.37 5.75 13.49
CA ALA A 393 -12.42 7.19 13.53
C ALA A 393 -12.82 7.77 12.17
N THR A 394 -13.15 9.05 12.11
CA THR A 394 -13.42 9.79 10.88
C THR A 394 -12.69 11.13 10.87
N ALA A 395 -12.15 11.47 9.70
CA ALA A 395 -11.62 12.80 9.46
C ALA A 395 -12.77 13.82 9.33
N ILE A 396 -12.61 15.00 9.91
CA ILE A 396 -13.56 16.11 9.81
C ILE A 396 -12.78 17.38 9.54
N ASN A 397 -12.97 17.96 8.36
CA ASN A 397 -12.28 19.20 8.05
C ASN A 397 -12.87 20.38 8.83
N PRO A 398 -12.05 21.24 9.48
CA PRO A 398 -12.53 22.33 10.34
C PRO A 398 -13.24 23.47 9.59
N ILE A 399 -13.11 23.52 8.25
CA ILE A 399 -13.75 24.57 7.41
C ILE A 399 -15.07 24.07 6.86
N SER A 400 -15.09 22.89 6.22
CA SER A 400 -16.29 22.31 5.61
C SER A 400 -17.18 21.59 6.59
N HIS A 401 -16.65 21.17 7.76
CA HIS A 401 -17.31 20.35 8.77
C HIS A 401 -17.80 18.99 8.27
N ILE A 402 -17.26 18.51 7.15
CA ILE A 402 -17.53 17.21 6.56
C ILE A 402 -16.23 16.48 6.23
N SER A 403 -16.37 15.23 5.82
CA SER A 403 -15.30 14.38 5.34
C SER A 403 -15.47 14.06 3.85
N TRP A 404 -14.46 13.44 3.25
CA TRP A 404 -14.49 12.93 1.87
C TRP A 404 -14.87 11.45 1.80
N GLU A 405 -15.30 10.84 2.91
CA GLU A 405 -15.69 9.43 2.94
C GLU A 405 -16.78 9.12 1.91
N GLY A 406 -16.59 8.06 1.14
CA GLY A 406 -17.50 7.60 0.10
C GLY A 406 -17.62 8.48 -1.15
N THR A 407 -17.21 9.76 -1.07
CA THR A 407 -17.38 10.74 -2.15
C THR A 407 -16.08 11.08 -2.88
N GLY A 408 -14.95 10.99 -2.17
CA GLY A 408 -13.66 11.48 -2.66
C GLY A 408 -13.57 13.01 -2.71
N VAL A 409 -12.38 13.50 -3.01
CA VAL A 409 -12.10 14.92 -3.23
C VAL A 409 -12.34 15.26 -4.71
N THR A 410 -13.25 16.17 -4.96
CA THR A 410 -13.53 16.64 -6.33
C THR A 410 -12.47 17.68 -6.72
N PRO A 411 -11.74 17.51 -7.86
CA PRO A 411 -10.72 18.45 -8.27
C PRO A 411 -11.31 19.79 -8.73
N ASP A 412 -10.55 20.88 -8.54
CA ASP A 412 -10.90 22.23 -9.03
C ASP A 412 -10.84 22.31 -10.56
N VAL A 413 -9.91 21.54 -11.14
CA VAL A 413 -9.73 21.42 -12.59
C VAL A 413 -9.84 19.95 -12.99
N LYS A 414 -11.03 19.56 -13.44
CA LYS A 414 -11.34 18.18 -13.77
C LYS A 414 -10.79 17.80 -15.15
N VAL A 415 -9.81 16.91 -15.17
CA VAL A 415 -9.18 16.33 -16.37
C VAL A 415 -8.85 14.87 -16.12
N PRO A 416 -8.67 14.03 -17.16
CA PRO A 416 -8.13 12.68 -16.99
C PRO A 416 -6.76 12.72 -16.29
N ALA A 417 -6.47 11.73 -15.46
CA ALA A 417 -5.21 11.64 -14.69
C ALA A 417 -3.96 11.80 -15.59
N ALA A 418 -3.99 11.24 -16.80
CA ALA A 418 -2.89 11.36 -17.77
C ALA A 418 -2.62 12.81 -18.21
N ALA A 419 -3.62 13.68 -18.21
CA ALA A 419 -3.50 15.09 -18.61
C ALA A 419 -3.21 16.03 -17.43
N ALA A 420 -3.29 15.55 -16.18
CA ALA A 420 -3.22 16.41 -15.00
C ALA A 420 -1.88 17.18 -14.90
N LEU A 421 -0.75 16.51 -15.15
CA LEU A 421 0.57 17.16 -15.08
C LEU A 421 0.73 18.29 -16.08
N SER A 422 0.42 18.07 -17.37
CA SER A 422 0.53 19.10 -18.41
C SER A 422 -0.43 20.27 -18.16
N THR A 423 -1.60 19.98 -17.61
CA THR A 423 -2.59 20.99 -17.21
C THR A 423 -2.05 21.85 -16.06
N ALA A 424 -1.55 21.24 -15.01
CA ALA A 424 -0.97 21.97 -13.86
C ALA A 424 0.25 22.81 -14.27
N GLN A 425 1.14 22.28 -15.13
CA GLN A 425 2.25 23.06 -15.69
C GLN A 425 1.78 24.30 -16.46
N SER A 426 0.75 24.16 -17.28
CA SER A 426 0.18 25.27 -18.02
C SER A 426 -0.43 26.33 -17.10
N LEU A 427 -1.08 25.92 -16.01
CA LEU A 427 -1.63 26.81 -14.99
C LEU A 427 -0.52 27.52 -14.21
N ALA A 428 0.52 26.81 -13.81
CA ALA A 428 1.67 27.37 -13.10
C ALA A 428 2.39 28.42 -13.95
N THR A 429 2.66 28.13 -15.22
CA THR A 429 3.33 29.05 -16.14
C THR A 429 2.54 30.35 -16.35
N LYS A 430 1.21 30.30 -16.35
CA LYS A 430 0.37 31.50 -16.47
C LYS A 430 0.35 32.38 -15.22
N ARG A 431 0.59 31.81 -14.03
CA ARG A 431 0.57 32.53 -12.75
C ARG A 431 1.94 33.09 -12.34
N VAL A 432 3.02 32.51 -12.84
CA VAL A 432 4.37 33.01 -12.58
C VAL A 432 4.61 34.24 -13.49
N PRO A 433 4.87 35.45 -12.94
CA PRO A 433 5.20 36.61 -13.77
C PRO A 433 6.47 36.33 -14.56
N VAL A 434 6.42 36.50 -15.87
CA VAL A 434 7.63 36.44 -16.71
C VAL A 434 8.58 37.53 -16.21
N LYS A 435 9.66 37.16 -15.52
CA LYS A 435 10.77 38.08 -15.25
C LYS A 435 11.35 38.47 -16.58
N SER A 436 11.05 39.69 -17.03
CA SER A 436 11.71 40.26 -18.22
C SER A 436 13.22 40.19 -17.99
N PRO A 437 14.00 39.77 -19.01
CA PRO A 437 15.45 39.79 -18.89
C PRO A 437 15.88 41.22 -18.59
N THR A 438 16.48 41.44 -17.45
CA THR A 438 17.15 42.72 -17.11
C THR A 438 18.17 42.93 -18.21
N SER A 439 17.92 43.93 -19.07
CA SER A 439 18.92 44.49 -19.98
C SER A 439 20.11 44.93 -19.13
N GLN A 440 21.20 44.16 -19.18
CA GLN A 440 22.48 44.62 -18.74
C GLN A 440 22.90 45.77 -19.67
N SER A 441 22.85 46.96 -19.19
CA SER A 441 23.53 48.15 -19.74
C SER A 441 24.86 48.31 -19.06
#